data_6ebafc67cd727627ee469e7695f94ace
#
_entry.id   6ebafc67cd727627ee469e7695f94ace
#
_cell.length_a   1.000
_cell.length_b   1.000
_cell.length_c   1.000
_cell.angle_alpha   90.00
_cell.angle_beta   90.00
_cell.angle_gamma   90.00
#
_symmetry.space_group_name_H-M   'P 1'
#
loop_
_entity.id
_entity.type
_entity.pdbx_description
1 polymer ?
#
loop_
_entity_poly.entity_id
_entity_poly.type
_entity_poly.pdbx_seq_one_letter_code
_entity_poly.pdbx_strand_id
1 'polypeptide(L)'
;MFKDVPDPADEGDDPIAATFAEMDRFGIETGLFGASPDALEAKRRDPKRVALSLEVDPNDVMGAIRKVRAARAEHDLKAVTLFPAGCLPQVPVDDPKAYALYAACVDLDLAVVVNAGIAGPRFPSDCQHVMRFDRVCYDFPELRIVMRHGAEPWEELAVKLMLKWPGLHYMTSGFAPRYYPKAVIDYANTRGADKVFYAGYYPMGLSLERIFDELPQVPLRDHVWAPFLRENARRVFALE
;
A
#
# COMPACT_ATOMS: atom_id res chain seq x y z
N MET A 1 -14.42 7.50 -11.98
CA MET A 1 -12.97 7.32 -11.97
C MET A 1 -12.63 5.96 -12.54
N PHE A 2 -13.10 4.88 -12.01
CA PHE A 2 -12.99 3.54 -12.61
C PHE A 2 -14.27 3.22 -13.36
N LYS A 3 -14.18 2.82 -14.64
CA LYS A 3 -15.36 2.61 -15.49
C LYS A 3 -15.79 1.14 -15.57
N ASP A 4 -14.86 0.22 -15.33
CA ASP A 4 -15.08 -1.22 -15.48
C ASP A 4 -14.58 -1.93 -14.21
N VAL A 5 -15.29 -1.70 -13.10
CA VAL A 5 -15.05 -2.46 -11.87
C VAL A 5 -15.74 -3.81 -12.03
N PRO A 6 -15.05 -4.94 -11.91
CA PRO A 6 -15.69 -6.25 -11.95
C PRO A 6 -16.80 -6.33 -10.90
N ASP A 7 -17.97 -6.87 -11.28
CA ASP A 7 -19.03 -7.14 -10.31
C ASP A 7 -18.63 -8.39 -9.53
N PRO A 8 -18.61 -8.36 -8.20
CA PRO A 8 -18.40 -9.58 -7.40
C PRO A 8 -19.37 -10.72 -7.73
N ALA A 9 -20.56 -10.42 -8.26
CA ALA A 9 -21.51 -11.41 -8.75
C ALA A 9 -21.01 -12.18 -9.99
N ASP A 10 -20.07 -11.63 -10.75
CA ASP A 10 -19.47 -12.29 -11.92
C ASP A 10 -18.37 -13.31 -11.53
N GLU A 11 -17.92 -13.33 -10.27
CA GLU A 11 -16.83 -14.18 -9.77
C GLU A 11 -17.26 -15.60 -9.38
N GLY A 12 -18.53 -15.97 -9.61
CA GLY A 12 -19.06 -17.30 -9.28
C GLY A 12 -19.32 -17.53 -7.79
N ASP A 13 -19.54 -18.79 -7.40
CA ASP A 13 -19.94 -19.17 -6.04
C ASP A 13 -18.79 -19.09 -5.00
N ASP A 14 -17.51 -18.94 -5.42
CA ASP A 14 -16.34 -18.83 -4.53
C ASP A 14 -15.37 -17.73 -5.00
N PRO A 15 -15.55 -16.49 -4.55
CA PRO A 15 -14.71 -15.35 -4.92
C PRO A 15 -13.24 -15.50 -4.45
N ILE A 16 -13.00 -16.28 -3.41
CA ILE A 16 -11.63 -16.55 -2.93
C ILE A 16 -10.90 -17.44 -3.92
N ALA A 17 -11.55 -18.52 -4.39
CA ALA A 17 -10.97 -19.39 -5.41
C ALA A 17 -10.73 -18.65 -6.72
N ALA A 18 -11.65 -17.77 -7.14
CA ALA A 18 -11.50 -16.92 -8.32
C ALA A 18 -10.29 -15.97 -8.18
N THR A 19 -10.13 -15.32 -7.01
CA THR A 19 -8.99 -14.46 -6.74
C THR A 19 -7.66 -15.23 -6.79
N PHE A 20 -7.59 -16.42 -6.21
CA PHE A 20 -6.39 -17.25 -6.27
C PHE A 20 -6.08 -17.71 -7.70
N ALA A 21 -7.09 -18.07 -8.48
CA ALA A 21 -6.91 -18.43 -9.89
C ALA A 21 -6.34 -17.26 -10.71
N GLU A 22 -6.84 -16.03 -10.48
CA GLU A 22 -6.26 -14.84 -11.11
C GLU A 22 -4.82 -14.58 -10.66
N MET A 23 -4.51 -14.74 -9.39
CA MET A 23 -3.13 -14.64 -8.89
C MET A 23 -2.23 -15.68 -9.59
N ASP A 24 -2.68 -16.92 -9.74
CA ASP A 24 -1.93 -18.00 -10.43
C ASP A 24 -1.70 -17.67 -11.90
N ARG A 25 -2.71 -17.14 -12.58
CA ARG A 25 -2.62 -16.73 -13.99
C ARG A 25 -1.49 -15.74 -14.24
N PHE A 26 -1.22 -14.84 -13.28
CA PHE A 26 -0.18 -13.81 -13.39
C PHE A 26 1.07 -14.07 -12.53
N GLY A 27 1.21 -15.26 -11.97
CA GLY A 27 2.37 -15.63 -11.16
C GLY A 27 2.52 -14.84 -9.86
N ILE A 28 1.42 -14.35 -9.28
CA ILE A 28 1.42 -13.62 -8.02
C ILE A 28 1.49 -14.61 -6.85
N GLU A 29 2.62 -14.65 -6.18
CA GLU A 29 2.83 -15.57 -5.06
C GLU A 29 2.03 -15.15 -3.82
N THR A 30 2.07 -13.87 -3.44
CA THR A 30 1.43 -13.35 -2.24
C THR A 30 0.77 -12.01 -2.52
N GLY A 31 -0.46 -11.82 -2.06
CA GLY A 31 -1.17 -10.55 -2.10
C GLY A 31 -1.27 -9.90 -0.71
N LEU A 32 -1.16 -8.57 -0.62
CA LEU A 32 -1.48 -7.80 0.57
C LEU A 32 -2.95 -7.34 0.47
N PHE A 33 -3.81 -7.94 1.28
CA PHE A 33 -5.26 -7.68 1.29
C PHE A 33 -5.68 -6.87 2.53
N GLY A 34 -6.73 -6.05 2.37
CA GLY A 34 -7.42 -5.49 3.53
C GLY A 34 -8.08 -6.59 4.37
N ALA A 35 -7.97 -6.53 5.69
CA ALA A 35 -8.52 -7.53 6.60
C ALA A 35 -10.07 -7.47 6.61
N SER A 36 -10.67 -8.15 5.65
CA SER A 36 -12.11 -8.42 5.54
C SER A 36 -12.41 -9.87 5.95
N PRO A 37 -13.67 -10.24 6.19
CA PRO A 37 -14.05 -11.63 6.43
C PRO A 37 -13.52 -12.58 5.34
N ASP A 38 -13.62 -12.20 4.07
CA ASP A 38 -13.13 -13.02 2.95
C ASP A 38 -11.62 -13.13 2.93
N ALA A 39 -10.89 -12.03 3.22
CA ALA A 39 -9.43 -12.06 3.29
C ALA A 39 -8.93 -12.91 4.46
N LEU A 40 -9.63 -12.90 5.60
CA LEU A 40 -9.34 -13.78 6.74
C LEU A 40 -9.59 -15.24 6.39
N GLU A 41 -10.68 -15.55 5.70
CA GLU A 41 -10.96 -16.90 5.20
C GLU A 41 -9.95 -17.34 4.14
N ALA A 42 -9.58 -16.44 3.21
CA ALA A 42 -8.53 -16.71 2.21
C ALA A 42 -7.18 -17.04 2.90
N LYS A 43 -6.81 -16.26 3.93
CA LYS A 43 -5.61 -16.54 4.72
C LYS A 43 -5.68 -17.89 5.45
N ARG A 44 -6.85 -18.28 5.93
CA ARG A 44 -7.04 -19.61 6.56
C ARG A 44 -6.89 -20.74 5.55
N ARG A 45 -7.37 -20.54 4.28
CA ARG A 45 -7.22 -21.54 3.20
C ARG A 45 -5.77 -21.68 2.74
N ASP A 46 -5.08 -20.55 2.53
CA ASP A 46 -3.67 -20.54 2.16
C ASP A 46 -2.92 -19.36 2.81
N PRO A 47 -2.28 -19.59 3.98
CA PRO A 47 -1.62 -18.54 4.73
C PRO A 47 -0.40 -17.94 4.03
N LYS A 48 0.19 -18.63 3.05
CA LYS A 48 1.36 -18.13 2.29
C LYS A 48 0.94 -17.15 1.19
N ARG A 49 -0.28 -17.30 0.68
CA ARG A 49 -0.82 -16.46 -0.40
C ARG A 49 -1.35 -15.12 0.09
N VAL A 50 -1.64 -14.98 1.39
CA VAL A 50 -2.36 -13.83 1.94
C VAL A 50 -1.57 -13.16 3.06
N ALA A 51 -1.07 -11.97 2.80
CA ALA A 51 -0.66 -11.01 3.81
C ALA A 51 -1.83 -10.06 4.12
N LEU A 52 -1.97 -9.62 5.36
CA LEU A 52 -3.09 -8.78 5.78
C LEU A 52 -2.64 -7.37 6.15
N SER A 53 -3.43 -6.39 5.76
CA SER A 53 -3.39 -5.01 6.23
C SER A 53 -4.71 -4.62 6.87
N LEU A 54 -4.68 -3.77 7.89
CA LEU A 54 -5.88 -3.29 8.57
C LEU A 54 -6.02 -1.79 8.40
N GLU A 55 -7.13 -1.35 7.79
CA GLU A 55 -7.48 0.06 7.75
C GLU A 55 -8.09 0.49 9.09
N VAL A 56 -7.59 1.60 9.63
CA VAL A 56 -8.06 2.16 10.90
C VAL A 56 -8.26 3.66 10.80
N ASP A 57 -9.18 4.19 11.63
CA ASP A 57 -9.39 5.63 11.79
C ASP A 57 -8.64 6.13 13.05
N PRO A 58 -7.63 7.00 12.90
CA PRO A 58 -6.89 7.57 14.03
C PRO A 58 -7.75 8.46 14.95
N ASN A 59 -8.96 8.83 14.57
CA ASN A 59 -9.87 9.58 15.45
C ASN A 59 -10.26 8.78 16.70
N ASP A 60 -10.35 7.46 16.59
CA ASP A 60 -10.50 6.55 17.76
C ASP A 60 -9.12 5.99 18.13
N VAL A 61 -8.27 6.85 18.70
CA VAL A 61 -6.87 6.52 19.01
C VAL A 61 -6.70 5.17 19.69
N MET A 62 -7.38 4.97 20.83
CA MET A 62 -7.21 3.74 21.61
C MET A 62 -7.94 2.54 21.00
N GLY A 63 -9.09 2.76 20.34
CA GLY A 63 -9.80 1.71 19.63
C GLY A 63 -8.99 1.22 18.42
N ALA A 64 -8.37 2.11 17.65
CA ALA A 64 -7.48 1.77 16.57
C ALA A 64 -6.29 0.91 17.05
N ILE A 65 -5.62 1.32 18.12
CA ILE A 65 -4.48 0.60 18.70
C ILE A 65 -4.91 -0.80 19.19
N ARG A 66 -6.06 -0.92 19.87
CA ARG A 66 -6.58 -2.22 20.33
C ARG A 66 -6.87 -3.15 19.16
N LYS A 67 -7.53 -2.65 18.10
CA LYS A 67 -7.82 -3.41 16.88
C LYS A 67 -6.53 -3.90 16.20
N VAL A 68 -5.53 -3.03 16.08
CA VAL A 68 -4.22 -3.39 15.48
C VAL A 68 -3.53 -4.48 16.29
N ARG A 69 -3.46 -4.34 17.62
CA ARG A 69 -2.85 -5.35 18.50
C ARG A 69 -3.56 -6.70 18.43
N ALA A 70 -4.89 -6.70 18.44
CA ALA A 70 -5.68 -7.91 18.28
C ALA A 70 -5.42 -8.59 16.94
N ALA A 71 -5.53 -7.83 15.83
CA ALA A 71 -5.30 -8.36 14.49
C ALA A 71 -3.85 -8.87 14.29
N ARG A 72 -2.86 -8.21 14.91
CA ARG A 72 -1.46 -8.69 14.89
C ARG A 72 -1.30 -10.02 15.60
N ALA A 73 -1.93 -10.16 16.78
CA ALA A 73 -1.83 -11.37 17.58
C ALA A 73 -2.62 -12.56 16.98
N GLU A 74 -3.80 -12.29 16.40
CA GLU A 74 -4.73 -13.32 15.94
C GLU A 74 -4.49 -13.73 14.48
N HIS A 75 -4.02 -12.80 13.63
CA HIS A 75 -4.03 -12.99 12.17
C HIS A 75 -2.68 -12.70 11.50
N ASP A 76 -1.60 -12.50 12.27
CA ASP A 76 -0.29 -12.12 11.73
C ASP A 76 -0.37 -10.93 10.76
N LEU A 77 -0.96 -9.83 11.22
CA LEU A 77 -1.07 -8.60 10.47
C LEU A 77 0.32 -8.11 10.02
N LYS A 78 0.46 -7.63 8.79
CA LYS A 78 1.72 -7.14 8.21
C LYS A 78 1.77 -5.63 8.06
N ALA A 79 0.63 -4.99 7.93
CA ALA A 79 0.57 -3.54 7.75
C ALA A 79 -0.70 -2.93 8.36
N VAL A 80 -0.61 -1.66 8.69
CA VAL A 80 -1.74 -0.79 8.99
C VAL A 80 -1.95 0.17 7.83
N THR A 81 -3.20 0.41 7.45
CA THR A 81 -3.54 1.31 6.34
C THR A 81 -4.26 2.54 6.89
N LEU A 82 -3.85 3.72 6.40
CA LEU A 82 -4.47 5.00 6.72
C LEU A 82 -4.96 5.70 5.44
N PHE A 83 -6.18 6.23 5.52
CA PHE A 83 -6.74 7.11 4.50
C PHE A 83 -7.08 8.48 5.12
N PRO A 84 -6.09 9.39 5.25
CA PRO A 84 -6.24 10.68 5.94
C PRO A 84 -7.44 11.50 5.48
N ALA A 85 -7.65 11.59 4.15
CA ALA A 85 -8.76 12.34 3.58
C ALA A 85 -10.14 11.70 3.79
N GLY A 86 -10.18 10.39 4.05
CA GLY A 86 -11.43 9.64 4.31
C GLY A 86 -11.87 9.63 5.76
N CYS A 87 -11.01 10.05 6.69
CA CYS A 87 -11.38 10.17 8.10
C CYS A 87 -12.38 11.32 8.33
N LEU A 88 -13.26 11.19 9.32
CA LEU A 88 -14.20 12.23 9.74
C LEU A 88 -14.12 12.49 11.27
N PRO A 89 -13.53 13.64 11.69
CA PRO A 89 -12.85 14.66 10.88
C PRO A 89 -11.59 14.11 10.20
N GLN A 90 -11.12 14.78 9.13
CA GLN A 90 -9.86 14.41 8.48
C GLN A 90 -8.69 14.43 9.46
N VAL A 91 -7.79 13.45 9.34
CA VAL A 91 -6.61 13.34 10.19
C VAL A 91 -5.36 13.48 9.33
N PRO A 92 -4.62 14.60 9.45
CA PRO A 92 -3.35 14.77 8.75
C PRO A 92 -2.35 13.64 9.05
N VAL A 93 -1.49 13.34 8.07
CA VAL A 93 -0.44 12.31 8.23
C VAL A 93 0.43 12.55 9.47
N ASP A 94 0.71 13.82 9.77
CA ASP A 94 1.53 14.27 10.91
C ASP A 94 0.71 14.71 12.14
N ASP A 95 -0.56 14.28 12.24
CA ASP A 95 -1.41 14.59 13.38
C ASP A 95 -0.99 13.78 14.64
N PRO A 96 -1.01 14.37 15.84
CA PRO A 96 -0.74 13.65 17.09
C PRO A 96 -1.57 12.38 17.31
N LYS A 97 -2.82 12.32 16.81
CA LYS A 97 -3.65 11.11 16.86
C LYS A 97 -3.03 9.96 16.05
N ALA A 98 -2.48 10.27 14.86
CA ALA A 98 -1.78 9.28 14.04
C ALA A 98 -0.46 8.84 14.70
N TYR A 99 0.21 9.71 15.45
CA TYR A 99 1.49 9.41 16.12
C TYR A 99 1.37 8.28 17.15
N ALA A 100 0.27 8.24 17.91
CA ALA A 100 0.03 7.14 18.85
C ALA A 100 -0.05 5.78 18.13
N LEU A 101 -0.63 5.77 16.93
CA LEU A 101 -0.71 4.58 16.09
C LEU A 101 0.65 4.23 15.48
N TYR A 102 1.44 5.22 15.04
CA TYR A 102 2.79 4.99 14.52
C TYR A 102 3.71 4.37 15.58
N ALA A 103 3.66 4.87 16.82
CA ALA A 103 4.39 4.27 17.93
C ALA A 103 3.99 2.79 18.16
N ALA A 104 2.69 2.48 18.10
CA ALA A 104 2.22 1.11 18.21
C ALA A 104 2.67 0.23 17.02
N CYS A 105 2.74 0.79 15.81
CA CYS A 105 3.23 0.06 14.64
C CYS A 105 4.73 -0.25 14.73
N VAL A 106 5.54 0.68 15.25
CA VAL A 106 6.97 0.43 15.53
C VAL A 106 7.12 -0.71 16.54
N ASP A 107 6.41 -0.63 17.67
CA ASP A 107 6.45 -1.65 18.75
C ASP A 107 6.05 -3.06 18.25
N LEU A 108 5.11 -3.12 17.30
CA LEU A 108 4.58 -4.37 16.72
C LEU A 108 5.29 -4.83 15.45
N ASP A 109 6.34 -4.13 15.02
CA ASP A 109 7.04 -4.37 13.74
C ASP A 109 6.11 -4.40 12.52
N LEU A 110 5.19 -3.42 12.43
CA LEU A 110 4.23 -3.26 11.34
C LEU A 110 4.63 -2.12 10.41
N ALA A 111 4.47 -2.32 9.12
CA ALA A 111 4.54 -1.21 8.16
C ALA A 111 3.24 -0.38 8.19
N VAL A 112 3.35 0.91 7.86
CA VAL A 112 2.18 1.79 7.71
C VAL A 112 2.05 2.21 6.25
N VAL A 113 0.91 1.89 5.65
CA VAL A 113 0.56 2.25 4.27
C VAL A 113 -0.39 3.45 4.31
N VAL A 114 0.00 4.56 3.69
CA VAL A 114 -0.74 5.82 3.79
C VAL A 114 -1.06 6.37 2.39
N ASN A 115 -2.31 6.77 2.19
CA ASN A 115 -2.68 7.51 0.99
C ASN A 115 -1.89 8.82 0.93
N ALA A 116 -1.26 9.09 -0.21
CA ALA A 116 -0.46 10.29 -0.45
C ALA A 116 -0.91 10.99 -1.74
N GLY A 117 -0.88 12.32 -1.74
CA GLY A 117 -1.28 13.10 -2.90
C GLY A 117 -2.77 13.46 -2.90
N ILE A 118 -3.31 13.77 -4.07
CA ILE A 118 -4.71 14.14 -4.23
C ILE A 118 -5.60 12.89 -4.13
N ALA A 119 -6.58 12.94 -3.25
CA ALA A 119 -7.52 11.83 -3.05
C ALA A 119 -8.38 11.60 -4.31
N GLY A 120 -8.58 10.34 -4.70
CA GLY A 120 -9.48 9.99 -5.79
C GLY A 120 -10.94 10.37 -5.54
N PRO A 121 -11.51 10.10 -4.36
CA PRO A 121 -12.81 10.64 -3.94
C PRO A 121 -12.76 12.18 -3.77
N ARG A 122 -13.93 12.83 -3.84
CA ARG A 122 -14.05 14.30 -3.76
C ARG A 122 -13.91 14.82 -2.32
N PHE A 123 -12.72 14.59 -1.74
CA PHE A 123 -12.35 15.12 -0.42
C PHE A 123 -11.23 16.15 -0.54
N PRO A 124 -11.17 17.17 0.33
CA PRO A 124 -9.98 17.99 0.47
C PRO A 124 -8.76 17.10 0.80
N SER A 125 -7.60 17.37 0.20
CA SER A 125 -6.46 16.45 0.24
C SER A 125 -5.24 16.99 1.00
N ASP A 126 -5.30 18.20 1.59
CA ASP A 126 -4.17 18.78 2.31
C ASP A 126 -3.65 17.88 3.46
N CYS A 127 -4.57 17.12 4.10
CA CYS A 127 -4.23 16.19 5.17
C CYS A 127 -3.27 15.06 4.75
N GLN A 128 -3.16 14.75 3.45
CA GLN A 128 -2.26 13.74 2.87
C GLN A 128 -1.22 14.34 1.90
N HIS A 129 -0.91 15.64 2.06
CA HIS A 129 0.16 16.30 1.33
C HIS A 129 1.51 15.65 1.63
N VAL A 130 2.30 15.39 0.59
CA VAL A 130 3.55 14.62 0.67
C VAL A 130 4.56 15.19 1.69
N MET A 131 4.66 16.52 1.84
CA MET A 131 5.56 17.14 2.82
C MET A 131 5.29 16.72 4.28
N ARG A 132 4.07 16.28 4.62
CA ARG A 132 3.73 15.85 5.99
C ARG A 132 4.50 14.58 6.41
N PHE A 133 4.93 13.76 5.46
CA PHE A 133 5.76 12.58 5.73
C PHE A 133 7.16 12.93 6.23
N ASP A 134 7.68 14.13 5.90
CA ASP A 134 9.00 14.58 6.36
C ASP A 134 9.10 14.62 7.88
N ARG A 135 8.06 15.15 8.53
CA ARG A 135 8.01 15.24 9.99
C ARG A 135 7.83 13.85 10.63
N VAL A 136 6.98 13.02 10.08
CA VAL A 136 6.74 11.66 10.61
C VAL A 136 8.01 10.81 10.53
N CYS A 137 8.71 10.83 9.40
CA CYS A 137 9.98 10.10 9.25
C CYS A 137 11.08 10.59 10.19
N TYR A 138 11.06 11.89 10.55
CA TYR A 138 11.99 12.44 11.52
C TYR A 138 11.70 11.96 12.95
N ASP A 139 10.42 11.96 13.34
CA ASP A 139 9.98 11.59 14.68
C ASP A 139 9.98 10.07 14.93
N PHE A 140 9.83 9.26 13.84
CA PHE A 140 9.77 7.78 13.87
C PHE A 140 10.77 7.17 12.88
N PRO A 141 12.08 7.23 13.13
CA PRO A 141 13.10 6.75 12.19
C PRO A 141 13.06 5.23 11.94
N GLU A 142 12.49 4.44 12.85
CA GLU A 142 12.32 2.99 12.71
C GLU A 142 11.08 2.60 11.90
N LEU A 143 10.13 3.52 11.70
CA LEU A 143 8.86 3.23 11.06
C LEU A 143 9.04 3.01 9.55
N ARG A 144 8.54 1.88 9.06
CA ARG A 144 8.41 1.64 7.62
C ARG A 144 7.11 2.26 7.13
N ILE A 145 7.22 3.32 6.32
CA ILE A 145 6.09 4.04 5.75
C ILE A 145 6.05 3.81 4.24
N VAL A 146 4.87 3.51 3.72
CA VAL A 146 4.63 3.31 2.30
C VAL A 146 3.60 4.32 1.81
N MET A 147 4.00 5.22 0.92
CA MET A 147 3.09 6.09 0.18
C MET A 147 2.37 5.27 -0.88
N ARG A 148 1.03 5.35 -0.92
CA ARG A 148 0.21 4.70 -1.94
C ARG A 148 -0.63 5.70 -2.73
N HIS A 149 -1.10 5.30 -3.91
CA HIS A 149 -1.99 6.05 -4.79
C HIS A 149 -1.39 7.33 -5.37
N GLY A 150 -0.13 7.25 -5.84
CA GLY A 150 0.45 8.18 -6.80
C GLY A 150 1.28 9.32 -6.22
N ALA A 151 0.95 9.85 -5.05
CA ALA A 151 1.56 11.06 -4.48
C ALA A 151 1.36 12.33 -5.35
N GLU A 152 0.51 12.27 -6.38
CA GLU A 152 0.25 13.37 -7.30
C GLU A 152 -0.37 14.60 -6.62
N PRO A 153 0.04 15.81 -7.01
CA PRO A 153 1.04 16.18 -8.02
C PRO A 153 2.45 16.42 -7.41
N TRP A 154 2.80 15.79 -6.30
CA TRP A 154 4.06 16.00 -5.56
C TRP A 154 5.05 14.83 -5.69
N GLU A 155 5.08 14.14 -6.83
CA GLU A 155 5.91 12.95 -7.08
C GLU A 155 7.39 13.25 -6.97
N GLU A 156 7.85 14.42 -7.47
CA GLU A 156 9.25 14.85 -7.33
C GLU A 156 9.62 15.12 -5.87
N LEU A 157 8.68 15.68 -5.09
CA LEU A 157 8.84 15.84 -3.65
C LEU A 157 8.89 14.49 -2.94
N ALA A 158 8.03 13.54 -3.33
CA ALA A 158 8.04 12.19 -2.79
C ALA A 158 9.41 11.51 -3.03
N VAL A 159 9.97 11.67 -4.23
CA VAL A 159 11.33 11.20 -4.54
C VAL A 159 12.38 11.86 -3.63
N LYS A 160 12.30 13.17 -3.42
CA LYS A 160 13.23 13.88 -2.53
C LYS A 160 13.15 13.39 -1.09
N LEU A 161 11.94 13.11 -0.61
CA LEU A 161 11.75 12.55 0.74
C LEU A 161 12.24 11.11 0.84
N MET A 162 12.00 10.26 -0.16
CA MET A 162 12.54 8.89 -0.19
C MET A 162 14.06 8.85 -0.23
N LEU A 163 14.71 9.83 -0.87
CA LEU A 163 16.17 10.00 -0.83
C LEU A 163 16.69 10.39 0.56
N LYS A 164 15.90 11.16 1.31
CA LYS A 164 16.24 11.66 2.63
C LYS A 164 16.01 10.62 3.73
N TRP A 165 14.90 9.86 3.62
CA TRP A 165 14.41 9.00 4.68
C TRP A 165 14.49 7.50 4.33
N PRO A 166 15.34 6.73 5.02
CA PRO A 166 15.49 5.30 4.76
C PRO A 166 14.21 4.49 4.89
N GLY A 167 13.34 4.82 5.86
CA GLY A 167 12.08 4.13 6.13
C GLY A 167 10.91 4.49 5.21
N LEU A 168 11.07 5.48 4.29
CA LEU A 168 10.00 5.91 3.39
C LEU A 168 10.08 5.17 2.05
N HIS A 169 8.95 4.58 1.64
CA HIS A 169 8.78 3.79 0.43
C HIS A 169 7.59 4.26 -0.40
N TYR A 170 7.47 3.73 -1.63
CA TYR A 170 6.39 4.04 -2.55
C TYR A 170 5.88 2.77 -3.23
N MET A 171 4.56 2.62 -3.34
CA MET A 171 3.94 1.58 -4.13
C MET A 171 2.99 2.13 -5.19
N THR A 172 2.95 1.48 -6.36
CA THR A 172 2.29 1.98 -7.58
C THR A 172 0.78 1.75 -7.63
N SER A 173 0.13 1.51 -6.51
CA SER A 173 -1.30 1.19 -6.46
C SER A 173 -2.21 2.27 -7.05
N GLY A 174 -3.32 1.86 -7.63
CA GLY A 174 -4.38 2.75 -8.13
C GLY A 174 -4.19 3.27 -9.55
N PHE A 175 -3.05 3.02 -10.19
CA PHE A 175 -2.75 3.48 -11.56
C PHE A 175 -2.41 2.32 -12.47
N ALA A 176 -2.83 2.41 -13.74
CA ALA A 176 -2.34 1.51 -14.77
C ALA A 176 -0.86 1.85 -15.07
N PRO A 177 -0.02 0.86 -15.43
CA PRO A 177 1.43 1.03 -15.57
C PRO A 177 1.86 2.16 -16.49
N ARG A 178 1.12 2.44 -17.56
CA ARG A 178 1.38 3.57 -18.46
C ARG A 178 1.28 4.95 -17.80
N TYR A 179 0.66 5.05 -16.63
CA TYR A 179 0.50 6.29 -15.87
C TYR A 179 1.42 6.36 -14.64
N TYR A 180 2.35 5.43 -14.50
CA TYR A 180 3.32 5.52 -13.42
C TYR A 180 4.14 6.80 -13.55
N PRO A 181 4.30 7.58 -12.45
CA PRO A 181 4.97 8.86 -12.52
C PRO A 181 6.41 8.72 -12.98
N LYS A 182 6.80 9.49 -14.01
CA LYS A 182 8.15 9.45 -14.58
C LYS A 182 9.24 9.67 -13.52
N ALA A 183 9.05 10.63 -12.61
CA ALA A 183 10.01 10.92 -11.54
C ALA A 183 10.29 9.71 -10.65
N VAL A 184 9.24 8.91 -10.34
CA VAL A 184 9.33 7.70 -9.52
C VAL A 184 10.06 6.59 -10.27
N ILE A 185 9.77 6.41 -11.57
CA ILE A 185 10.45 5.41 -12.41
C ILE A 185 11.92 5.77 -12.62
N ASP A 186 12.25 7.03 -12.90
CA ASP A 186 13.64 7.50 -13.02
C ASP A 186 14.41 7.30 -11.70
N TYR A 187 13.75 7.53 -10.57
CA TYR A 187 14.34 7.28 -9.26
C TYR A 187 14.58 5.79 -9.01
N ALA A 188 13.61 4.93 -9.30
CA ALA A 188 13.75 3.48 -9.18
C ALA A 188 14.94 2.97 -10.03
N ASN A 189 15.11 3.49 -11.24
CA ASN A 189 16.21 3.14 -12.14
C ASN A 189 17.60 3.58 -11.67
N THR A 190 17.69 4.42 -10.65
CA THR A 190 18.96 5.01 -10.20
C THR A 190 19.28 4.66 -8.75
N ARG A 191 18.70 5.36 -7.79
CA ARG A 191 19.00 5.23 -6.35
C ARG A 191 17.86 4.65 -5.52
N GLY A 192 16.70 4.40 -6.16
CA GLY A 192 15.47 3.98 -5.49
C GLY A 192 15.02 2.57 -5.84
N ALA A 193 15.91 1.72 -6.38
CA ALA A 193 15.55 0.35 -6.71
C ALA A 193 14.99 -0.44 -5.52
N ASP A 194 15.43 -0.09 -4.31
CA ASP A 194 14.99 -0.68 -3.05
C ASP A 194 13.80 0.06 -2.38
N LYS A 195 13.27 1.11 -3.01
CA LYS A 195 12.25 2.01 -2.44
C LYS A 195 10.88 1.92 -3.10
N VAL A 196 10.87 1.56 -4.37
CA VAL A 196 9.66 1.56 -5.20
C VAL A 196 9.25 0.12 -5.47
N PHE A 197 7.98 -0.21 -5.31
CA PHE A 197 7.49 -1.55 -5.59
C PHE A 197 6.07 -1.56 -6.15
N TYR A 198 5.77 -2.67 -6.81
CA TYR A 198 4.49 -2.93 -7.44
C TYR A 198 3.38 -3.07 -6.41
N ALA A 199 2.24 -2.47 -6.72
CA ALA A 199 0.97 -2.82 -6.14
C ALA A 199 -0.11 -2.67 -7.20
N GLY A 200 -0.95 -3.70 -7.34
CA GLY A 200 -2.16 -3.63 -8.14
C GLY A 200 -3.29 -2.90 -7.41
N TYR A 201 -4.48 -2.95 -7.99
CA TYR A 201 -5.69 -2.42 -7.36
C TYR A 201 -6.88 -3.33 -7.69
N TYR A 202 -6.60 -4.59 -7.89
CA TYR A 202 -7.60 -5.62 -8.17
C TYR A 202 -8.40 -5.94 -6.89
N PRO A 203 -9.71 -6.14 -6.95
CA PRO A 203 -10.57 -6.00 -8.13
C PRO A 203 -11.13 -4.56 -8.34
N MET A 204 -10.69 -3.58 -7.57
CA MET A 204 -11.26 -2.23 -7.42
C MET A 204 -11.07 -1.29 -8.62
N GLY A 205 -10.93 -1.79 -9.85
CA GLY A 205 -10.99 -0.94 -11.03
C GLY A 205 -9.86 -1.06 -12.04
N LEU A 206 -8.93 -1.98 -11.81
CA LEU A 206 -7.92 -2.39 -12.76
C LEU A 206 -7.83 -3.91 -12.78
N SER A 207 -8.08 -4.53 -13.93
CA SER A 207 -7.85 -5.96 -14.10
C SER A 207 -6.34 -6.26 -14.04
N LEU A 208 -6.00 -7.43 -13.53
CA LEU A 208 -4.61 -7.90 -13.55
C LEU A 208 -4.11 -8.07 -14.99
N GLU A 209 -4.97 -8.53 -15.91
CA GLU A 209 -4.66 -8.64 -17.34
C GLU A 209 -4.11 -7.31 -17.89
N ARG A 210 -4.85 -6.22 -17.73
CA ARG A 210 -4.40 -4.90 -18.19
C ARG A 210 -3.10 -4.46 -17.54
N ILE A 211 -2.93 -4.71 -16.26
CA ILE A 211 -1.71 -4.35 -15.54
C ILE A 211 -0.52 -5.11 -16.12
N PHE A 212 -0.63 -6.44 -16.25
CA PHE A 212 0.48 -7.27 -16.70
C PHE A 212 0.77 -7.14 -18.20
N ASP A 213 -0.21 -6.74 -19.01
CA ASP A 213 0.00 -6.38 -20.42
C ASP A 213 0.77 -5.05 -20.58
N GLU A 214 0.53 -4.09 -19.69
CA GLU A 214 1.19 -2.78 -19.73
C GLU A 214 2.55 -2.76 -19.00
N LEU A 215 2.77 -3.60 -17.97
CA LEU A 215 4.02 -3.63 -17.18
C LEU A 215 5.30 -3.74 -18.03
N PRO A 216 5.38 -4.59 -19.06
CA PRO A 216 6.59 -4.69 -19.89
C PRO A 216 6.97 -3.41 -20.63
N GLN A 217 6.04 -2.45 -20.73
CA GLN A 217 6.25 -1.17 -21.38
C GLN A 217 6.79 -0.10 -20.43
N VAL A 218 6.79 -0.37 -19.11
CA VAL A 218 7.39 0.54 -18.12
C VAL A 218 8.89 0.54 -18.29
N PRO A 219 9.55 1.72 -18.46
CA PRO A 219 10.98 1.79 -18.77
C PRO A 219 11.85 1.54 -17.52
N LEU A 220 11.62 0.41 -16.84
CA LEU A 220 12.47 -0.06 -15.76
C LEU A 220 13.70 -0.78 -16.33
N ARG A 221 14.86 -0.55 -15.70
CA ARG A 221 16.10 -1.29 -16.00
C ARG A 221 16.05 -2.69 -15.43
N ASP A 222 16.78 -3.63 -16.02
CA ASP A 222 16.76 -5.06 -15.66
C ASP A 222 16.95 -5.31 -14.16
N HIS A 223 17.88 -4.60 -13.52
CA HIS A 223 18.17 -4.76 -12.09
C HIS A 223 17.07 -4.28 -11.14
N VAL A 224 16.07 -3.55 -11.66
CA VAL A 224 14.97 -2.99 -10.86
C VAL A 224 13.76 -3.93 -10.82
N TRP A 225 13.59 -4.83 -11.80
CA TRP A 225 12.39 -5.65 -11.92
C TRP A 225 12.16 -6.57 -10.72
N ALA A 226 13.17 -7.30 -10.28
CA ALA A 226 13.02 -8.21 -9.14
C ALA A 226 12.71 -7.44 -7.82
N PRO A 227 13.45 -6.37 -7.45
CA PRO A 227 13.07 -5.49 -6.34
C PRO A 227 11.66 -4.93 -6.46
N PHE A 228 11.29 -4.43 -7.64
CA PHE A 228 9.99 -3.79 -7.88
C PHE A 228 8.82 -4.76 -7.74
N LEU A 229 8.91 -5.95 -8.33
CA LEU A 229 7.80 -6.91 -8.34
C LEU A 229 7.66 -7.71 -7.06
N ARG A 230 8.74 -7.91 -6.29
CA ARG A 230 8.75 -8.87 -5.19
C ARG A 230 9.57 -8.45 -3.97
N GLU A 231 10.89 -8.19 -4.14
CA GLU A 231 11.83 -8.17 -3.03
C GLU A 231 11.58 -7.01 -2.06
N ASN A 232 11.21 -5.84 -2.58
CA ASN A 232 10.90 -4.68 -1.74
C ASN A 232 9.65 -4.91 -0.90
N ALA A 233 8.58 -5.47 -1.47
CA ALA A 233 7.38 -5.80 -0.73
C ALA A 233 7.67 -6.83 0.37
N ARG A 234 8.44 -7.90 0.06
CA ARG A 234 8.86 -8.90 1.06
C ARG A 234 9.60 -8.26 2.23
N ARG A 235 10.56 -7.39 1.94
CA ARG A 235 11.35 -6.71 2.97
C ARG A 235 10.51 -5.72 3.80
N VAL A 236 9.70 -4.89 3.13
CA VAL A 236 8.92 -3.84 3.80
C VAL A 236 7.82 -4.41 4.68
N PHE A 237 7.16 -5.47 4.24
CA PHE A 237 6.06 -6.12 4.97
C PHE A 237 6.51 -7.36 5.76
N ALA A 238 7.81 -7.63 5.86
CA ALA A 238 8.36 -8.80 6.54
C ALA A 238 7.64 -10.10 6.11
N LEU A 239 7.56 -10.33 4.79
CA LEU A 239 7.01 -11.55 4.21
C LEU A 239 8.10 -12.63 4.10
N GLU A 240 7.74 -13.89 4.35
CA GLU A 240 8.63 -15.04 4.23
C GLU A 240 8.93 -15.43 2.78
#